data_ac85c5f2a68815599fc40dc812f9e0d3
#
_entry.id   ac85c5f2a68815599fc40dc812f9e0d3
#
_cell.length_a   1.000
_cell.length_b   1.000
_cell.length_c   1.000
_cell.angle_alpha   90.00
_cell.angle_beta   90.00
_cell.angle_gamma   90.00
#
_symmetry.space_group_name_H-M   'P 1'
#
loop_
_entity.id
_entity.type
_entity.pdbx_description
1 polymer ?
#
loop_
_entity_poly.entity_id
_entity_poly.type
_entity_poly.pdbx_seq_one_letter_code
_entity_poly.pdbx_strand_id
1 'polypeptide(L)'
;LFNGVAIGSVLLVAALGLAIVFGLMGVINLAHGELMMLGAYTTYVTQLIFKLPILKPFYNSYIIVSIFLAFIVSGVVGILLEKTIIRKLYGSPLETLLATWGVSLILQQFVRSVPLAYGTGLVISLIIGLFLPTTFPSKIKESINFKYFKFSSWIFAALTGVLSGSVISSSVSKLSRASARNVDVTAPSWMRGQVEIIGTAFPKTRLMIIVITLISVIAITLFLNQSAWGMR
;
A
#
# COMPACT_ATOMS: atom_id res chain seq x y z
N LEU A 1 -23.87 2.13 17.83
CA LEU A 1 -24.26 1.65 16.51
C LEU A 1 -23.37 2.24 15.40
N PHE A 2 -23.26 3.57 15.26
CA PHE A 2 -22.50 4.23 14.20
C PHE A 2 -21.01 3.81 14.14
N ASN A 3 -20.33 3.73 15.29
CA ASN A 3 -18.96 3.24 15.37
C ASN A 3 -18.81 1.79 14.89
N GLY A 4 -19.80 0.96 15.21
CA GLY A 4 -19.84 -0.43 14.74
C GLY A 4 -20.00 -0.53 13.22
N VAL A 5 -20.85 0.32 12.62
CA VAL A 5 -21.03 0.38 11.16
C VAL A 5 -19.74 0.82 10.48
N ALA A 6 -19.03 1.83 11.00
CA ALA A 6 -17.76 2.28 10.42
C ALA A 6 -16.67 1.20 10.49
N ILE A 7 -16.55 0.47 11.59
CA ILE A 7 -15.60 -0.64 11.72
C ILE A 7 -16.03 -1.81 10.82
N GLY A 8 -17.31 -2.16 10.85
CA GLY A 8 -17.88 -3.22 10.02
C GLY A 8 -17.70 -2.96 8.52
N SER A 9 -17.77 -1.71 8.08
CA SER A 9 -17.52 -1.35 6.68
C SER A 9 -16.08 -1.61 6.25
N VAL A 10 -15.09 -1.33 7.09
CA VAL A 10 -13.69 -1.67 6.80
C VAL A 10 -13.49 -3.18 6.72
N LEU A 11 -14.06 -3.93 7.67
CA LEU A 11 -13.99 -5.39 7.67
C LEU A 11 -14.68 -6.00 6.44
N LEU A 12 -15.76 -5.39 5.98
CA LEU A 12 -16.47 -5.82 4.77
C LEU A 12 -15.58 -5.72 3.53
N VAL A 13 -14.88 -4.60 3.31
CA VAL A 13 -13.94 -4.46 2.19
C VAL A 13 -12.80 -5.48 2.29
N ALA A 14 -12.27 -5.69 3.50
CA ALA A 14 -11.23 -6.69 3.74
C ALA A 14 -11.72 -8.12 3.39
N ALA A 15 -12.91 -8.46 3.84
CA ALA A 15 -13.53 -9.76 3.56
C ALA A 15 -13.84 -9.95 2.07
N LEU A 16 -14.34 -8.90 1.39
CA LEU A 16 -14.55 -8.94 -0.06
C LEU A 16 -13.25 -9.15 -0.82
N GLY A 17 -12.17 -8.45 -0.44
CA GLY A 17 -10.86 -8.65 -1.06
C GLY A 17 -10.38 -10.09 -0.93
N LEU A 18 -10.51 -10.69 0.26
CA LEU A 18 -10.16 -12.08 0.50
C LEU A 18 -11.08 -13.05 -0.28
N ALA A 19 -12.38 -12.78 -0.31
CA ALA A 19 -13.35 -13.60 -1.03
C ALA A 19 -13.08 -13.61 -2.54
N ILE A 20 -12.68 -12.48 -3.13
CA ILE A 20 -12.32 -12.38 -4.56
C ILE A 20 -11.06 -13.22 -4.84
N VAL A 21 -10.03 -13.08 -4.02
CA VAL A 21 -8.78 -13.85 -4.20
C VAL A 21 -9.07 -15.33 -4.09
N PHE A 22 -9.84 -15.76 -3.08
CA PHE A 22 -10.21 -17.15 -2.91
C PHE A 22 -11.12 -17.64 -4.07
N GLY A 23 -12.10 -16.86 -4.47
CA GLY A 23 -13.04 -17.23 -5.53
C GLY A 23 -12.39 -17.34 -6.92
N LEU A 24 -11.45 -16.45 -7.25
CA LEU A 24 -10.78 -16.48 -8.55
C LEU A 24 -9.58 -17.43 -8.62
N MET A 25 -8.83 -17.54 -7.54
CA MET A 25 -7.58 -18.31 -7.52
C MET A 25 -7.70 -19.67 -6.81
N GLY A 26 -8.77 -19.89 -6.06
CA GLY A 26 -8.96 -21.10 -5.27
C GLY A 26 -7.93 -21.27 -4.13
N VAL A 27 -7.25 -20.18 -3.75
CA VAL A 27 -6.13 -20.20 -2.81
C VAL A 27 -6.42 -19.32 -1.60
N ILE A 28 -6.21 -19.85 -0.41
CA ILE A 28 -6.32 -19.08 0.84
C ILE A 28 -5.00 -18.36 1.07
N ASN A 29 -5.03 -17.01 0.97
CA ASN A 29 -3.86 -16.18 1.20
C ASN A 29 -3.91 -15.58 2.61
N LEU A 30 -3.17 -16.17 3.57
CA LEU A 30 -3.07 -15.62 4.93
C LEU A 30 -2.27 -14.31 5.02
N ALA A 31 -1.47 -13.98 4.00
CA ALA A 31 -0.76 -12.70 3.95
C ALA A 31 -1.64 -11.52 3.49
N HIS A 32 -2.95 -11.72 3.27
CA HIS A 32 -3.85 -10.66 2.81
C HIS A 32 -3.91 -9.48 3.80
N GLY A 33 -3.98 -9.75 5.10
CA GLY A 33 -3.94 -8.74 6.16
C GLY A 33 -2.66 -7.90 6.12
N GLU A 34 -1.53 -8.53 5.80
CA GLU A 34 -0.24 -7.85 5.73
C GLU A 34 -0.12 -6.93 4.49
N LEU A 35 -0.77 -7.29 3.39
CA LEU A 35 -0.88 -6.39 2.23
C LEU A 35 -1.70 -5.13 2.58
N MET A 36 -2.76 -5.27 3.38
CA MET A 36 -3.50 -4.13 3.92
C MET A 36 -2.63 -3.29 4.87
N MET A 37 -1.85 -3.93 5.74
CA MET A 37 -0.88 -3.27 6.63
C MET A 37 0.14 -2.46 5.83
N LEU A 38 0.67 -3.00 4.72
CA LEU A 38 1.58 -2.28 3.83
C LEU A 38 0.93 -1.04 3.21
N GLY A 39 -0.34 -1.13 2.81
CA GLY A 39 -1.11 0.01 2.32
C GLY A 39 -1.26 1.10 3.38
N ALA A 40 -1.60 0.73 4.61
CA ALA A 40 -1.71 1.66 5.74
C ALA A 40 -0.35 2.29 6.07
N TYR A 41 0.72 1.50 6.07
CA TYR A 41 2.09 1.98 6.28
C TYR A 41 2.53 2.95 5.18
N THR A 42 2.21 2.67 3.92
CA THR A 42 2.47 3.57 2.80
C THR A 42 1.76 4.92 2.98
N THR A 43 0.52 4.92 3.47
CA THR A 43 -0.22 6.13 3.78
C THR A 43 0.49 6.96 4.85
N TYR A 44 0.98 6.32 5.91
CA TYR A 44 1.74 6.98 6.95
C TYR A 44 3.06 7.59 6.42
N VAL A 45 3.80 6.83 5.62
CA VAL A 45 5.03 7.29 4.96
C VAL A 45 4.76 8.50 4.08
N THR A 46 3.70 8.45 3.26
CA THR A 46 3.28 9.57 2.41
C THR A 46 2.97 10.81 3.24
N GLN A 47 2.25 10.65 4.36
CA GLN A 47 1.99 11.76 5.28
C GLN A 47 3.27 12.41 5.79
N LEU A 48 4.30 11.61 6.11
CA LEU A 48 5.57 12.14 6.59
C LEU A 48 6.33 12.92 5.50
N ILE A 49 6.31 12.43 4.26
CA ILE A 49 6.89 13.12 3.11
C ILE A 49 6.22 14.48 2.92
N PHE A 50 4.90 14.55 3.03
CA PHE A 50 4.13 15.80 2.92
C PHE A 50 4.29 16.75 4.12
N LYS A 51 4.88 16.30 5.25
CA LYS A 51 5.28 17.16 6.36
C LYS A 51 6.60 17.89 6.13
N LEU A 52 7.39 17.51 5.10
CA LEU A 52 8.61 18.21 4.72
C LEU A 52 8.31 19.65 4.28
N PRO A 53 9.22 20.62 4.53
CA PRO A 53 8.98 22.04 4.24
C PRO A 53 8.55 22.33 2.80
N ILE A 54 9.10 21.58 1.83
CA ILE A 54 8.85 21.73 0.39
C ILE A 54 7.40 21.34 0.03
N LEU A 55 6.84 20.30 0.65
CA LEU A 55 5.51 19.76 0.33
C LEU A 55 4.42 20.18 1.31
N LYS A 56 4.79 20.93 2.35
CA LYS A 56 3.87 21.40 3.38
C LYS A 56 2.64 22.17 2.84
N PRO A 57 2.72 22.99 1.77
CA PRO A 57 1.54 23.65 1.21
C PRO A 57 0.49 22.66 0.68
N PHE A 58 0.94 21.49 0.20
CA PHE A 58 0.08 20.43 -0.35
C PHE A 58 -0.33 19.37 0.68
N TYR A 59 -0.09 19.62 1.98
CA TYR A 59 -0.37 18.64 3.04
C TYR A 59 -1.79 18.10 3.03
N ASN A 60 -2.77 18.91 2.65
CA ASN A 60 -4.17 18.48 2.63
C ASN A 60 -4.49 17.44 1.53
N SER A 61 -3.63 17.33 0.52
CA SER A 61 -3.82 16.38 -0.61
C SER A 61 -3.11 15.04 -0.40
N TYR A 62 -2.36 14.88 0.71
CA TYR A 62 -1.57 13.66 0.92
C TYR A 62 -2.41 12.37 0.90
N ILE A 63 -3.67 12.40 1.36
CA ILE A 63 -4.55 11.21 1.36
C ILE A 63 -4.83 10.75 -0.07
N ILE A 64 -5.12 11.65 -0.99
CA ILE A 64 -5.40 11.28 -2.39
C ILE A 64 -4.17 10.60 -3.00
N VAL A 65 -2.99 11.20 -2.82
CA VAL A 65 -1.73 10.62 -3.30
C VAL A 65 -1.44 9.29 -2.62
N SER A 66 -1.71 9.18 -1.32
CA SER A 66 -1.46 7.95 -0.57
C SER A 66 -2.32 6.77 -1.02
N ILE A 67 -3.56 7.00 -1.46
CA ILE A 67 -4.42 5.94 -2.00
C ILE A 67 -3.77 5.30 -3.25
N PHE A 68 -3.30 6.14 -4.18
CA PHE A 68 -2.62 5.63 -5.39
C PHE A 68 -1.30 4.91 -5.05
N LEU A 69 -0.50 5.48 -4.15
CA LEU A 69 0.76 4.88 -3.73
C LEU A 69 0.54 3.56 -2.97
N ALA A 70 -0.44 3.51 -2.07
CA ALA A 70 -0.81 2.30 -1.34
C ALA A 70 -1.25 1.20 -2.29
N PHE A 71 -2.06 1.53 -3.31
CA PHE A 71 -2.47 0.59 -4.35
C PHE A 71 -1.27 0.04 -5.13
N ILE A 72 -0.35 0.91 -5.55
CA ILE A 72 0.86 0.50 -6.29
C ILE A 72 1.76 -0.39 -5.42
N VAL A 73 2.06 0.01 -4.19
CA VAL A 73 2.97 -0.73 -3.28
C VAL A 73 2.38 -2.08 -2.93
N SER A 74 1.11 -2.12 -2.48
CA SER A 74 0.45 -3.40 -2.15
C SER A 74 0.30 -4.28 -3.39
N GLY A 75 0.00 -3.70 -4.56
CA GLY A 75 -0.10 -4.41 -5.82
C GLY A 75 1.23 -5.02 -6.28
N VAL A 76 2.33 -4.27 -6.20
CA VAL A 76 3.67 -4.78 -6.54
C VAL A 76 4.07 -5.92 -5.62
N VAL A 77 3.88 -5.76 -4.30
CA VAL A 77 4.18 -6.83 -3.35
C VAL A 77 3.28 -8.05 -3.57
N GLY A 78 1.98 -7.84 -3.85
CA GLY A 78 1.04 -8.91 -4.19
C GLY A 78 1.46 -9.69 -5.44
N ILE A 79 1.86 -9.00 -6.52
CA ILE A 79 2.36 -9.63 -7.75
C ILE A 79 3.67 -10.38 -7.49
N LEU A 80 4.57 -9.84 -6.67
CA LEU A 80 5.79 -10.54 -6.28
C LEU A 80 5.48 -11.83 -5.53
N LEU A 81 4.58 -11.78 -4.55
CA LEU A 81 4.15 -12.96 -3.79
C LEU A 81 3.48 -14.00 -4.69
N GLU A 82 2.60 -13.57 -5.58
CA GLU A 82 1.94 -14.47 -6.53
C GLU A 82 2.98 -15.20 -7.39
N LYS A 83 3.89 -14.46 -8.04
CA LYS A 83 4.88 -15.02 -8.98
C LYS A 83 5.96 -15.88 -8.31
N THR A 84 6.37 -15.54 -7.09
CA THR A 84 7.49 -16.23 -6.41
C THR A 84 7.04 -17.43 -5.61
N ILE A 85 5.89 -17.35 -4.96
CA ILE A 85 5.42 -18.35 -3.98
C ILE A 85 4.12 -18.98 -4.44
N ILE A 86 3.02 -18.23 -4.56
CA ILE A 86 1.68 -18.77 -4.73
C ILE A 86 1.57 -19.56 -6.03
N ARG A 87 2.12 -19.04 -7.12
CA ARG A 87 2.07 -19.68 -8.44
C ARG A 87 2.71 -21.05 -8.48
N LYS A 88 3.72 -21.29 -7.66
CA LYS A 88 4.43 -22.58 -7.60
C LYS A 88 3.66 -23.62 -6.77
N LEU A 89 2.72 -23.18 -5.96
CA LEU A 89 1.97 -23.98 -5.01
C LEU A 89 0.49 -24.15 -5.40
N TYR A 90 0.14 -23.74 -6.64
CA TYR A 90 -1.21 -24.00 -7.15
C TYR A 90 -1.51 -25.50 -7.16
N GLY A 91 -2.67 -25.87 -6.62
CA GLY A 91 -3.12 -27.27 -6.51
C GLY A 91 -2.82 -27.92 -5.17
N SER A 92 -2.01 -27.30 -4.29
CA SER A 92 -1.75 -27.76 -2.92
C SER A 92 -2.19 -26.72 -1.88
N PRO A 93 -3.47 -26.74 -1.45
CA PRO A 93 -4.03 -25.71 -0.57
C PRO A 93 -3.32 -25.59 0.78
N LEU A 94 -2.93 -26.72 1.38
CA LEU A 94 -2.21 -26.75 2.65
C LEU A 94 -0.82 -26.10 2.56
N GLU A 95 -0.06 -26.39 1.53
CA GLU A 95 1.28 -25.84 1.32
C GLU A 95 1.20 -24.33 1.08
N THR A 96 0.20 -23.87 0.29
CA THR A 96 -0.03 -22.45 0.03
C THR A 96 -0.40 -21.71 1.31
N LEU A 97 -1.23 -22.30 2.16
CA LEU A 97 -1.62 -21.73 3.44
C LEU A 97 -0.41 -21.56 4.37
N LEU A 98 0.43 -22.60 4.49
CA LEU A 98 1.66 -22.55 5.30
C LEU A 98 2.68 -21.53 4.75
N ALA A 99 2.87 -21.52 3.43
CA ALA A 99 3.79 -20.58 2.78
C ALA A 99 3.34 -19.12 2.97
N THR A 100 2.05 -18.82 2.77
CA THR A 100 1.51 -17.46 2.96
C THR A 100 1.52 -17.05 4.43
N TRP A 101 1.36 -17.98 5.38
CA TRP A 101 1.57 -17.72 6.80
C TRP A 101 3.01 -17.33 7.10
N GLY A 102 3.99 -18.06 6.57
CA GLY A 102 5.41 -17.70 6.69
C GLY A 102 5.72 -16.33 6.11
N VAL A 103 5.14 -15.99 4.95
CA VAL A 103 5.24 -14.65 4.35
C VAL A 103 4.64 -13.59 5.26
N SER A 104 3.47 -13.85 5.87
CA SER A 104 2.83 -12.95 6.83
C SER A 104 3.79 -12.59 7.97
N LEU A 105 4.44 -13.59 8.58
CA LEU A 105 5.42 -13.37 9.66
C LEU A 105 6.62 -12.54 9.20
N ILE A 106 7.14 -12.80 7.98
CA ILE A 106 8.25 -12.04 7.41
C ILE A 106 7.85 -10.58 7.20
N LEU A 107 6.67 -10.32 6.61
CA LEU A 107 6.19 -8.95 6.38
C LEU A 107 5.94 -8.19 7.69
N GLN A 108 5.36 -8.84 8.69
CA GLN A 108 5.20 -8.25 10.03
C GLN A 108 6.54 -7.88 10.65
N GLN A 109 7.50 -8.79 10.60
CA GLN A 109 8.82 -8.53 11.16
C GLN A 109 9.58 -7.48 10.38
N PHE A 110 9.43 -7.45 9.05
CA PHE A 110 10.01 -6.41 8.19
C PHE A 110 9.51 -5.02 8.59
N VAL A 111 8.19 -4.81 8.69
CA VAL A 111 7.61 -3.53 9.09
C VAL A 111 8.01 -3.13 10.51
N ARG A 112 8.17 -4.10 11.43
CA ARG A 112 8.60 -3.82 12.81
C ARG A 112 10.08 -3.47 12.92
N SER A 113 10.95 -4.07 12.11
CA SER A 113 12.41 -3.94 12.23
C SER A 113 12.97 -2.81 11.37
N VAL A 114 12.29 -2.43 10.29
CA VAL A 114 12.76 -1.34 9.41
C VAL A 114 12.41 0.01 10.06
N PRO A 115 13.41 0.85 10.42
CA PRO A 115 13.13 2.22 10.84
C PRO A 115 12.33 2.95 9.77
N LEU A 116 11.38 3.78 10.22
CA LEU A 116 10.43 4.47 9.34
C LEU A 116 11.11 5.28 8.22
N ALA A 117 12.26 5.84 8.51
CA ALA A 117 13.06 6.60 7.56
C ALA A 117 13.53 5.73 6.37
N TYR A 118 13.88 4.48 6.61
CA TYR A 118 14.26 3.55 5.53
C TYR A 118 13.04 3.01 4.78
N GLY A 119 11.87 2.93 5.43
CA GLY A 119 10.61 2.62 4.77
C GLY A 119 10.26 3.65 3.69
N THR A 120 10.46 4.96 3.97
CA THR A 120 10.30 6.02 2.96
C THR A 120 11.27 5.84 1.80
N GLY A 121 12.53 5.53 2.11
CA GLY A 121 13.56 5.26 1.10
C GLY A 121 13.19 4.08 0.20
N LEU A 122 12.63 3.01 0.75
CA LEU A 122 12.15 1.86 -0.02
C LEU A 122 11.02 2.22 -0.98
N VAL A 123 10.04 3.01 -0.53
CA VAL A 123 8.94 3.47 -1.40
C VAL A 123 9.49 4.32 -2.55
N ILE A 124 10.40 5.25 -2.26
CA ILE A 124 11.05 6.10 -3.26
C ILE A 124 11.85 5.23 -4.24
N SER A 125 12.61 4.26 -3.75
CA SER A 125 13.38 3.30 -4.54
C SER A 125 12.49 2.49 -5.48
N LEU A 126 11.35 1.98 -5.01
CA LEU A 126 10.39 1.26 -5.83
C LEU A 126 9.80 2.13 -6.94
N ILE A 127 9.42 3.36 -6.62
CA ILE A 127 8.89 4.31 -7.61
C ILE A 127 9.95 4.59 -8.67
N ILE A 128 11.16 4.94 -8.28
CA ILE A 128 12.28 5.22 -9.21
C ILE A 128 12.60 3.98 -10.05
N GLY A 129 12.71 2.80 -9.44
CA GLY A 129 13.01 1.55 -10.13
C GLY A 129 11.98 1.14 -11.17
N LEU A 130 10.70 1.46 -10.93
CA LEU A 130 9.60 1.18 -11.87
C LEU A 130 9.54 2.21 -12.99
N PHE A 131 9.70 3.50 -12.68
CA PHE A 131 9.54 4.58 -13.66
C PHE A 131 10.81 4.89 -14.44
N LEU A 132 12.00 4.74 -13.85
CA LEU A 132 13.26 5.06 -14.53
C LEU A 132 13.45 4.30 -15.86
N PRO A 133 13.20 2.97 -15.95
CA PRO A 133 13.36 2.25 -17.21
C PRO A 133 12.37 2.66 -18.29
N THR A 134 11.22 3.23 -17.91
CA THR A 134 10.17 3.64 -18.86
C THR A 134 10.43 5.02 -19.44
N THR A 135 11.12 5.89 -18.70
CA THR A 135 11.33 7.30 -19.05
C THR A 135 12.49 7.52 -20.05
N PHE A 136 13.36 6.52 -20.23
CA PHE A 136 14.51 6.66 -21.14
C PHE A 136 14.13 6.51 -22.61
N PRO A 137 14.69 7.38 -23.50
CA PRO A 137 14.44 7.32 -24.94
C PRO A 137 14.85 5.98 -25.55
N SER A 138 14.10 5.56 -26.57
CA SER A 138 14.29 4.28 -27.26
C SER A 138 15.71 4.08 -27.83
N LYS A 139 16.38 5.15 -28.26
CA LYS A 139 17.77 5.12 -28.78
C LYS A 139 18.81 4.61 -27.77
N ILE A 140 18.61 4.85 -26.48
CA ILE A 140 19.52 4.36 -25.43
C ILE A 140 19.26 2.88 -25.13
N LYS A 141 18.01 2.42 -25.28
CA LYS A 141 17.64 1.02 -25.08
C LYS A 141 18.26 0.07 -26.11
N GLU A 142 18.54 0.53 -27.32
CA GLU A 142 19.16 -0.27 -28.39
C GLU A 142 20.69 -0.35 -28.25
N SER A 143 21.33 0.69 -27.71
CA SER A 143 22.80 0.75 -27.58
C SER A 143 23.37 -0.04 -26.41
N ILE A 144 22.58 -0.32 -25.39
CA ILE A 144 23.00 -1.04 -24.16
C ILE A 144 22.18 -2.31 -24.03
N ASN A 145 22.85 -3.43 -23.72
CA ASN A 145 22.13 -4.68 -23.44
C ASN A 145 21.08 -4.42 -22.35
N PHE A 146 19.80 -4.47 -22.73
CA PHE A 146 18.64 -4.07 -21.92
C PHE A 146 18.60 -4.74 -20.53
N LYS A 147 19.18 -5.95 -20.42
CA LYS A 147 19.30 -6.68 -19.15
C LYS A 147 20.21 -5.95 -18.15
N TYR A 148 21.37 -5.47 -18.60
CA TYR A 148 22.31 -4.73 -17.74
C TYR A 148 21.79 -3.34 -17.42
N PHE A 149 21.13 -2.68 -18.35
CA PHE A 149 20.49 -1.39 -18.12
C PHE A 149 19.40 -1.48 -17.05
N LYS A 150 18.55 -2.49 -17.13
CA LYS A 150 17.51 -2.72 -16.12
C LYS A 150 18.09 -3.03 -14.74
N PHE A 151 19.18 -3.81 -14.70
CA PHE A 151 19.88 -4.11 -13.44
C PHE A 151 20.56 -2.88 -12.85
N SER A 152 21.22 -2.05 -13.66
CA SER A 152 21.84 -0.80 -13.19
C SER A 152 20.79 0.22 -12.69
N SER A 153 19.62 0.30 -13.33
CA SER A 153 18.53 1.17 -12.87
C SER A 153 17.99 0.76 -11.50
N TRP A 154 17.92 -0.54 -11.19
CA TRP A 154 17.55 -1.04 -9.87
C TRP A 154 18.61 -0.76 -8.80
N ILE A 155 19.91 -0.87 -9.14
CA ILE A 155 20.99 -0.48 -8.24
C ILE A 155 20.93 1.02 -7.94
N PHE A 156 20.74 1.85 -8.96
CA PHE A 156 20.57 3.29 -8.79
C PHE A 156 19.35 3.63 -7.93
N ALA A 157 18.22 2.97 -8.16
CA ALA A 157 17.03 3.11 -7.37
C ALA A 157 17.25 2.70 -5.89
N ALA A 158 17.98 1.60 -5.65
CA ALA A 158 18.32 1.18 -4.30
C ALA A 158 19.23 2.19 -3.58
N LEU A 159 20.25 2.70 -4.27
CA LEU A 159 21.15 3.73 -3.73
C LEU A 159 20.39 5.02 -3.39
N THR A 160 19.53 5.51 -4.30
CA THR A 160 18.69 6.69 -4.03
C THR A 160 17.73 6.46 -2.88
N GLY A 161 17.20 5.23 -2.73
CA GLY A 161 16.35 4.85 -1.61
C GLY A 161 17.09 4.90 -0.26
N VAL A 162 18.31 4.37 -0.19
CA VAL A 162 19.14 4.42 1.02
C VAL A 162 19.55 5.86 1.35
N LEU A 163 19.97 6.63 0.35
CA LEU A 163 20.35 8.03 0.53
C LEU A 163 19.17 8.89 1.00
N SER A 164 18.00 8.75 0.37
CA SER A 164 16.81 9.47 0.80
C SER A 164 16.36 9.07 2.20
N GLY A 165 16.44 7.80 2.55
CA GLY A 165 16.17 7.30 3.90
C GLY A 165 17.12 7.89 4.94
N SER A 166 18.41 7.98 4.64
CA SER A 166 19.41 8.58 5.55
C SER A 166 19.22 10.09 5.72
N VAL A 167 18.92 10.81 4.62
CA VAL A 167 18.61 12.25 4.67
C VAL A 167 17.34 12.52 5.47
N ILE A 168 16.28 11.73 5.27
CA ILE A 168 15.04 11.86 6.02
C ILE A 168 15.28 11.52 7.50
N SER A 169 16.08 10.51 7.81
CA SER A 169 16.46 10.14 9.17
C SER A 169 17.20 11.27 9.88
N SER A 170 18.11 11.95 9.21
CA SER A 170 18.87 13.07 9.79
C SER A 170 18.01 14.33 9.96
N SER A 171 17.12 14.60 8.98
CA SER A 171 16.25 15.79 8.98
C SER A 171 15.08 15.68 9.95
N VAL A 172 14.63 14.48 10.26
CA VAL A 172 13.49 14.22 11.16
C VAL A 172 13.90 13.24 12.26
N SER A 173 14.57 13.77 13.28
CA SER A 173 15.10 12.97 14.42
C SER A 173 14.03 12.13 15.14
N LYS A 174 12.77 12.55 15.10
CA LYS A 174 11.62 11.77 15.61
C LYS A 174 11.31 10.52 14.77
N LEU A 175 11.68 10.52 13.49
CA LEU A 175 11.41 9.44 12.55
C LEU A 175 12.38 8.28 12.69
N SER A 176 13.64 8.56 13.04
CA SER A 176 14.67 7.53 13.22
C SER A 176 14.42 6.67 14.46
N ARG A 177 13.68 7.21 15.45
CA ARG A 177 13.35 6.51 16.71
C ARG A 177 11.94 5.92 16.74
N ALA A 178 11.08 6.30 15.81
CA ALA A 178 9.71 5.79 15.75
C ALA A 178 9.74 4.35 15.25
N SER A 179 9.51 3.42 16.18
CA SER A 179 9.16 2.05 15.82
C SER A 179 7.78 2.05 15.16
N ALA A 180 7.60 1.28 14.08
CA ALA A 180 6.33 1.15 13.35
C ALA A 180 5.20 0.49 14.18
N ARG A 181 5.35 0.38 15.49
CA ARG A 181 4.39 -0.32 16.37
C ARG A 181 3.09 0.44 16.59
N ASN A 182 3.16 1.77 16.68
CA ASN A 182 1.97 2.62 16.89
C ASN A 182 2.16 3.91 16.11
N VAL A 183 1.73 3.89 14.85
CA VAL A 183 1.81 5.04 13.96
C VAL A 183 0.40 5.58 13.72
N ASP A 184 0.20 6.85 14.05
CA ASP A 184 -1.05 7.54 13.84
C ASP A 184 -1.05 8.32 12.54
N VAL A 185 -2.03 8.05 11.69
CA VAL A 185 -2.32 8.85 10.50
C VAL A 185 -3.29 9.95 10.91
N THR A 186 -2.82 11.20 10.86
CA THR A 186 -3.65 12.36 11.22
C THR A 186 -4.49 12.80 10.02
N ALA A 187 -5.81 12.79 10.17
CA ALA A 187 -6.72 13.26 9.12
C ALA A 187 -6.40 14.70 8.67
N PRO A 188 -6.48 15.03 7.36
CA PRO A 188 -6.34 16.38 6.84
C PRO A 188 -7.41 17.30 7.40
N SER A 189 -7.20 18.61 7.29
CA SER A 189 -8.10 19.63 7.86
C SER A 189 -9.55 19.49 7.37
N TRP A 190 -9.75 19.15 6.09
CA TRP A 190 -11.08 18.99 5.50
C TRP A 190 -11.84 17.73 5.96
N MET A 191 -11.14 16.70 6.47
CA MET A 191 -11.73 15.50 7.07
C MET A 191 -11.96 15.62 8.58
N ARG A 192 -11.40 16.66 9.21
CA ARG A 192 -11.60 16.89 10.64
C ARG A 192 -12.93 17.57 10.91
N GLY A 193 -13.46 17.31 12.08
CA GLY A 193 -14.72 17.92 12.53
C GLY A 193 -15.85 16.92 12.62
N GLN A 194 -17.02 17.43 12.94
CA GLN A 194 -18.25 16.68 13.12
C GLN A 194 -19.32 17.23 12.19
N VAL A 195 -20.24 16.37 11.79
CA VAL A 195 -21.47 16.74 11.10
C VAL A 195 -22.61 16.43 12.05
N GLU A 196 -23.44 17.44 12.33
CA GLU A 196 -24.64 17.23 13.09
C GLU A 196 -25.76 16.73 12.17
N ILE A 197 -26.24 15.51 12.43
CA ILE A 197 -27.37 14.91 11.72
C ILE A 197 -28.40 14.54 12.78
N ILE A 198 -29.60 15.15 12.72
CA ILE A 198 -30.73 14.89 13.63
C ILE A 198 -30.30 15.03 15.11
N GLY A 199 -29.58 16.13 15.44
CA GLY A 199 -29.16 16.42 16.82
C GLY A 199 -28.06 15.56 17.41
N THR A 200 -27.43 14.72 16.60
CA THR A 200 -26.26 13.90 16.99
C THR A 200 -25.04 14.28 16.17
N ALA A 201 -23.89 14.43 16.83
CA ALA A 201 -22.63 14.80 16.20
C ALA A 201 -21.88 13.55 15.71
N PHE A 202 -21.67 13.43 14.40
CA PHE A 202 -20.95 12.34 13.76
C PHE A 202 -19.56 12.78 13.29
N PRO A 203 -18.47 12.06 13.63
CA PRO A 203 -17.13 12.37 13.10
C PRO A 203 -17.07 12.22 11.58
N LYS A 204 -16.64 13.29 10.87
CA LYS A 204 -16.51 13.30 9.40
C LYS A 204 -15.65 12.16 8.87
N THR A 205 -14.57 11.82 9.57
CA THR A 205 -13.66 10.72 9.18
C THR A 205 -14.38 9.38 9.06
N ARG A 206 -15.32 9.08 9.96
CA ARG A 206 -16.05 7.81 9.93
C ARG A 206 -17.14 7.79 8.84
N LEU A 207 -17.77 8.92 8.59
CA LEU A 207 -18.69 9.05 7.45
C LEU A 207 -17.96 8.83 6.13
N MET A 208 -16.76 9.43 5.98
CA MET A 208 -15.93 9.23 4.79
C MET A 208 -15.50 7.76 4.61
N ILE A 209 -15.18 7.04 5.68
CA ILE A 209 -14.86 5.61 5.61
C ILE A 209 -16.05 4.83 5.05
N ILE A 210 -17.25 5.06 5.53
CA ILE A 210 -18.47 4.39 5.06
C ILE A 210 -18.71 4.70 3.57
N VAL A 211 -18.58 5.96 3.17
CA VAL A 211 -18.77 6.38 1.77
C VAL A 211 -17.72 5.74 0.85
N ILE A 212 -16.45 5.76 1.23
CA ILE A 212 -15.37 5.14 0.45
C ILE A 212 -15.58 3.63 0.34
N THR A 213 -16.02 2.98 1.43
CA THR A 213 -16.37 1.56 1.42
C THR A 213 -17.49 1.27 0.43
N LEU A 214 -18.57 2.05 0.45
CA LEU A 214 -19.69 1.87 -0.47
C LEU A 214 -19.25 2.02 -1.93
N ILE A 215 -18.47 3.06 -2.22
CA ILE A 215 -17.89 3.28 -3.57
C ILE A 215 -17.02 2.10 -3.96
N SER A 216 -16.17 1.60 -3.07
CA SER A 216 -15.29 0.46 -3.34
C SER A 216 -16.08 -0.82 -3.64
N VAL A 217 -17.13 -1.10 -2.87
CA VAL A 217 -18.02 -2.26 -3.10
C VAL A 217 -18.71 -2.15 -4.46
N ILE A 218 -19.26 -0.99 -4.79
CA ILE A 218 -19.91 -0.74 -6.08
C ILE A 218 -18.89 -0.91 -7.23
N ALA A 219 -17.72 -0.30 -7.10
CA ALA A 219 -16.66 -0.40 -8.10
C ALA A 219 -16.22 -1.85 -8.34
N ILE A 220 -16.01 -2.63 -7.28
CA ILE A 220 -15.66 -4.04 -7.36
C ILE A 220 -16.78 -4.84 -8.03
N THR A 221 -18.04 -4.63 -7.63
CA THR A 221 -19.19 -5.33 -8.22
C THR A 221 -19.34 -5.03 -9.71
N LEU A 222 -19.20 -3.77 -10.10
CA LEU A 222 -19.24 -3.37 -11.50
C LEU A 222 -18.08 -3.99 -12.29
N PHE A 223 -16.87 -3.96 -11.72
CA PHE A 223 -15.69 -4.56 -12.33
C PHE A 223 -15.87 -6.07 -12.57
N LEU A 224 -16.38 -6.79 -11.57
CA LEU A 224 -16.61 -8.24 -11.68
C LEU A 224 -17.71 -8.56 -12.70
N ASN A 225 -18.80 -7.79 -12.71
CA ASN A 225 -19.91 -8.02 -13.65
C ASN A 225 -19.58 -7.67 -15.11
N GLN A 226 -18.68 -6.71 -15.33
CA GLN A 226 -18.29 -6.28 -16.68
C GLN A 226 -17.01 -6.95 -17.19
N SER A 227 -16.26 -7.61 -16.31
CA SER A 227 -15.03 -8.29 -16.68
C SER A 227 -15.31 -9.73 -17.14
N ALA A 228 -14.65 -10.13 -18.22
CA ALA A 228 -14.66 -11.52 -18.71
C ALA A 228 -14.17 -12.54 -17.66
N TRP A 229 -13.51 -12.08 -16.61
CA TRP A 229 -13.04 -12.87 -15.47
C TRP A 229 -14.14 -13.18 -14.44
N GLY A 230 -15.18 -12.34 -14.37
CA GLY A 230 -16.30 -12.54 -13.45
C GLY A 230 -17.44 -13.39 -14.03
N MET A 231 -17.41 -13.68 -15.33
CA MET A 231 -18.44 -14.50 -16.00
C MET A 231 -18.05 -15.98 -16.17
N ARG A 232 -16.95 -16.41 -15.57
CA ARG A 232 -16.53 -17.81 -15.47
C ARG A 232 -16.57 -18.26 -14.01
#